data_2aa321be744083c71e5d77deab31420d
#
_entry.id   2aa321be744083c71e5d77deab31420d
#
_cell.length_a   1.000
_cell.length_b   1.000
_cell.length_c   1.000
_cell.angle_alpha   90.00
_cell.angle_beta   90.00
_cell.angle_gamma   90.00
#
_symmetry.space_group_name_H-M   'P 1'
#
loop_
_entity.id
_entity.type
_entity.pdbx_description
1 polymer ?
#
loop_
_entity_poly.entity_id
_entity_poly.type
_entity_poly.pdbx_seq_one_letter_code
_entity_poly.pdbx_strand_id
1 'polypeptide(L)'
;FMLSLYPLVSSVTNISIQKFARSVAPVQAIGFGTRSSLAALPATYAAADTLDIPEKISGIVLPIAVTLFKFASPLARTTGTYFIAHLYGIDLTPTELIIIAIAIGLLSFYSPGIPSGGLLIMTPVYVSLGLPVEGIGILIAIDLVVDMFLTMANVTANVASSALIAKIQ
;
A
#
# COMPACT_ATOMS: atom_id res chain seq x y z
N PHE A 1 -5.29 -5.04 -7.89
CA PHE A 1 -4.97 -3.62 -7.62
C PHE A 1 -3.69 -3.18 -8.33
N MET A 2 -2.49 -3.71 -8.00
CA MET A 2 -1.23 -3.25 -8.61
C MET A 2 -1.26 -3.32 -10.14
N LEU A 3 -1.70 -4.42 -10.71
CA LEU A 3 -1.75 -4.60 -12.17
C LEU A 3 -2.71 -3.64 -12.87
N SER A 4 -3.77 -3.18 -12.21
CA SER A 4 -4.71 -2.20 -12.79
C SER A 4 -4.12 -0.79 -12.92
N LEU A 5 -3.03 -0.48 -12.19
CA LEU A 5 -2.35 0.81 -12.29
C LEU A 5 -1.68 1.04 -13.65
N TYR A 6 -1.21 -0.04 -14.30
CA TYR A 6 -0.55 0.07 -15.60
C TYR A 6 -1.48 0.58 -16.71
N PRO A 7 -2.63 -0.06 -16.95
CA PRO A 7 -3.59 0.47 -17.92
C PRO A 7 -4.18 1.81 -17.48
N LEU A 8 -4.38 2.04 -16.17
CA LEU A 8 -4.87 3.32 -15.66
C LEU A 8 -3.94 4.47 -16.02
N VAL A 9 -2.65 4.36 -15.71
CA VAL A 9 -1.65 5.39 -16.05
C VAL A 9 -1.62 5.59 -17.58
N SER A 10 -1.58 4.51 -18.35
CA SER A 10 -1.50 4.62 -19.81
C SER A 10 -2.76 5.22 -20.45
N SER A 11 -3.95 5.00 -19.89
CA SER A 11 -5.21 5.54 -20.42
C SER A 11 -5.41 7.02 -20.09
N VAL A 12 -4.88 7.48 -18.97
CA VAL A 12 -5.06 8.86 -18.50
C VAL A 12 -3.90 9.77 -18.92
N THR A 13 -2.68 9.20 -19.01
CA THR A 13 -1.46 9.95 -19.35
C THR A 13 -0.96 9.56 -20.75
N ASN A 14 0.06 10.23 -21.24
CA ASN A 14 0.76 9.85 -22.50
C ASN A 14 1.88 8.80 -22.27
N ILE A 15 1.91 8.18 -21.07
CA ILE A 15 2.94 7.21 -20.69
C ILE A 15 2.48 5.82 -21.14
N SER A 16 3.25 5.17 -22.01
CA SER A 16 2.94 3.79 -22.40
C SER A 16 3.11 2.80 -21.26
N ILE A 17 2.32 1.72 -21.26
CA ILE A 17 2.42 0.64 -20.27
C ILE A 17 3.87 0.16 -20.14
N GLN A 18 4.58 0.00 -21.27
CA GLN A 18 5.96 -0.48 -21.28
C GLN A 18 6.94 0.52 -20.64
N LYS A 19 6.78 1.83 -20.91
CA LYS A 19 7.61 2.88 -20.30
C LYS A 19 7.37 2.89 -18.78
N PHE A 20 6.10 2.88 -18.36
CA PHE A 20 5.75 2.83 -16.94
C PHE A 20 6.32 1.58 -16.26
N ALA A 21 6.12 0.39 -16.84
CA ALA A 21 6.62 -0.87 -16.28
C ALA A 21 8.15 -0.87 -16.09
N ARG A 22 8.90 -0.40 -17.08
CA ARG A 22 10.36 -0.30 -16.99
C ARG A 22 10.83 0.68 -15.92
N SER A 23 10.12 1.81 -15.78
CA SER A 23 10.46 2.84 -14.78
C SER A 23 10.17 2.39 -13.36
N VAL A 24 9.07 1.65 -13.12
CA VAL A 24 8.72 1.21 -11.77
C VAL A 24 9.39 -0.10 -11.35
N ALA A 25 9.95 -0.89 -12.27
CA ALA A 25 10.58 -2.18 -11.94
C ALA A 25 11.71 -2.07 -10.89
N PRO A 26 12.65 -1.11 -10.96
CA PRO A 26 13.65 -0.92 -9.91
C PRO A 26 13.03 -0.53 -8.56
N VAL A 27 12.00 0.32 -8.58
CA VAL A 27 11.24 0.74 -7.38
C VAL A 27 10.58 -0.47 -6.71
N GLN A 28 9.95 -1.33 -7.53
CA GLN A 28 9.33 -2.56 -7.09
C GLN A 28 10.34 -3.53 -6.47
N ALA A 29 11.50 -3.70 -7.09
CA ALA A 29 12.55 -4.57 -6.58
C ALA A 29 13.05 -4.12 -5.20
N ILE A 30 13.27 -2.80 -5.01
CA ILE A 30 13.68 -2.25 -3.72
C ILE A 30 12.56 -2.38 -2.70
N GLY A 31 11.32 -2.01 -3.05
CA GLY A 31 10.16 -2.12 -2.17
C GLY A 31 9.91 -3.56 -1.72
N PHE A 32 10.01 -4.51 -2.64
CA PHE A 32 9.86 -5.95 -2.38
C PHE A 32 10.96 -6.46 -1.43
N GLY A 33 12.23 -6.15 -1.72
CA GLY A 33 13.35 -6.65 -0.95
C GLY A 33 13.48 -6.03 0.44
N THR A 34 13.17 -4.74 0.58
CA THR A 34 13.31 -4.00 1.85
C THR A 34 12.04 -3.96 2.69
N ARG A 35 10.87 -4.20 2.10
CA ARG A 35 9.56 -4.01 2.72
C ARG A 35 9.39 -2.60 3.31
N SER A 36 10.07 -1.62 2.72
CA SER A 36 10.08 -0.24 3.18
C SER A 36 9.85 0.71 2.01
N SER A 37 8.71 1.38 2.00
CA SER A 37 8.43 2.43 1.04
C SER A 37 9.38 3.63 1.20
N LEU A 38 9.86 3.90 2.41
CA LEU A 38 10.85 4.94 2.68
C LEU A 38 12.21 4.60 2.05
N ALA A 39 12.65 3.33 2.14
CA ALA A 39 13.88 2.89 1.49
C ALA A 39 13.78 2.95 -0.05
N ALA A 40 12.58 2.80 -0.59
CA ALA A 40 12.34 2.91 -2.04
C ALA A 40 12.21 4.36 -2.54
N LEU A 41 12.11 5.36 -1.66
CA LEU A 41 11.85 6.76 -2.05
C LEU A 41 12.87 7.31 -3.07
N PRO A 42 14.19 7.11 -2.96
CA PRO A 42 15.14 7.56 -3.98
C PRO A 42 14.87 6.95 -5.35
N ALA A 43 14.49 5.68 -5.39
CA ALA A 43 14.16 5.01 -6.64
C ALA A 43 12.84 5.52 -7.24
N THR A 44 11.86 5.96 -6.41
CA THR A 44 10.63 6.59 -6.90
C THR A 44 10.91 7.92 -7.59
N TYR A 45 11.87 8.70 -7.10
CA TYR A 45 12.32 9.92 -7.78
C TYR A 45 12.94 9.60 -9.13
N ALA A 46 13.87 8.64 -9.20
CA ALA A 46 14.48 8.22 -10.45
C ALA A 46 13.44 7.70 -11.46
N ALA A 47 12.41 7.00 -10.99
CA ALA A 47 11.29 6.58 -11.83
C ALA A 47 10.48 7.77 -12.35
N ALA A 48 10.21 8.77 -11.50
CA ALA A 48 9.51 9.99 -11.88
C ALA A 48 10.27 10.76 -12.97
N ASP A 49 11.59 10.90 -12.82
CA ASP A 49 12.47 11.53 -13.83
C ASP A 49 12.41 10.78 -15.16
N THR A 50 12.49 9.44 -15.14
CA THR A 50 12.37 8.60 -16.35
C THR A 50 11.01 8.74 -17.06
N LEU A 51 9.97 9.06 -16.30
CA LEU A 51 8.60 9.28 -16.79
C LEU A 51 8.33 10.73 -17.19
N ASP A 52 9.33 11.60 -17.14
CA ASP A 52 9.24 13.04 -17.42
C ASP A 52 8.22 13.76 -16.53
N ILE A 53 8.07 13.29 -15.28
CA ILE A 53 7.20 13.93 -14.27
C ILE A 53 7.94 15.17 -13.74
N PRO A 54 7.32 16.37 -13.78
CA PRO A 54 7.96 17.58 -13.30
C PRO A 54 8.41 17.46 -11.81
N GLU A 55 9.63 17.88 -11.51
CA GLU A 55 10.22 17.85 -10.17
C GLU A 55 9.34 18.56 -9.12
N LYS A 56 8.68 19.65 -9.51
CA LYS A 56 7.71 20.38 -8.67
C LYS A 56 6.58 19.46 -8.18
N ILE A 57 6.19 18.45 -8.96
CA ILE A 57 5.13 17.51 -8.60
C ILE A 57 5.71 16.33 -7.85
N SER A 58 6.74 15.67 -8.39
CA SER A 58 7.36 14.52 -7.75
C SER A 58 7.93 14.87 -6.38
N GLY A 59 8.54 16.05 -6.22
CA GLY A 59 9.10 16.54 -4.95
C GLY A 59 8.08 16.74 -3.83
N ILE A 60 6.81 16.95 -4.16
CA ILE A 60 5.73 17.08 -3.18
C ILE A 60 4.95 15.75 -3.03
N VAL A 61 4.54 15.17 -4.14
CA VAL A 61 3.64 14.02 -4.15
C VAL A 61 4.32 12.76 -3.59
N LEU A 62 5.58 12.49 -3.99
CA LEU A 62 6.25 11.25 -3.58
C LEU A 62 6.52 11.16 -2.08
N PRO A 63 7.07 12.19 -1.39
CA PRO A 63 7.24 12.14 0.06
C PRO A 63 5.92 11.97 0.81
N ILE A 64 4.87 12.69 0.40
CA ILE A 64 3.54 12.59 0.99
C ILE A 64 2.97 11.18 0.77
N ALA A 65 3.04 10.67 -0.47
CA ALA A 65 2.52 9.36 -0.80
C ALA A 65 3.25 8.24 -0.04
N VAL A 66 4.57 8.28 0.05
CA VAL A 66 5.37 7.28 0.77
C VAL A 66 5.06 7.27 2.27
N THR A 67 4.80 8.43 2.87
CA THR A 67 4.53 8.54 4.31
C THR A 67 3.08 8.23 4.66
N LEU A 68 2.12 8.75 3.90
CA LEU A 68 0.70 8.71 4.26
C LEU A 68 -0.10 7.66 3.50
N PHE A 69 0.21 7.41 2.22
CA PHE A 69 -0.65 6.58 1.38
C PHE A 69 -0.15 5.13 1.28
N LYS A 70 -0.89 4.21 1.90
CA LYS A 70 -0.65 2.75 1.86
C LYS A 70 -1.81 2.07 1.12
N PHE A 71 -1.93 2.33 -0.18
CA PHE A 71 -3.09 1.91 -1.00
C PHE A 71 -3.43 0.42 -0.92
N ALA A 72 -2.42 -0.45 -0.86
CA ALA A 72 -2.64 -1.89 -0.82
C ALA A 72 -2.85 -2.43 0.61
N SER A 73 -2.39 -1.71 1.64
CA SER A 73 -2.43 -2.18 3.02
C SER A 73 -3.84 -2.39 3.57
N PRO A 74 -4.82 -1.49 3.36
CA PRO A 74 -6.18 -1.69 3.85
C PRO A 74 -6.81 -2.98 3.33
N LEU A 75 -6.61 -3.30 2.05
CA LEU A 75 -7.15 -4.51 1.45
C LEU A 75 -6.62 -5.78 2.14
N ALA A 76 -5.30 -5.90 2.27
CA ALA A 76 -4.70 -7.08 2.87
C ALA A 76 -5.02 -7.21 4.36
N ARG A 77 -5.05 -6.10 5.09
CA ARG A 77 -5.35 -6.12 6.53
C ARG A 77 -6.81 -6.44 6.82
N THR A 78 -7.75 -5.93 6.03
CA THR A 78 -9.17 -6.31 6.12
C THR A 78 -9.35 -7.80 5.84
N THR A 79 -8.71 -8.30 4.78
CA THR A 79 -8.72 -9.74 4.45
C THR A 79 -8.09 -10.58 5.56
N GLY A 80 -6.96 -10.12 6.13
CA GLY A 80 -6.31 -10.78 7.26
C GLY A 80 -7.18 -10.81 8.52
N THR A 81 -7.89 -9.71 8.81
CA THR A 81 -8.84 -9.65 9.93
C THR A 81 -10.00 -10.63 9.74
N TYR A 82 -10.55 -10.70 8.52
CA TYR A 82 -11.57 -11.69 8.19
C TYR A 82 -11.04 -13.12 8.35
N PHE A 83 -9.82 -13.40 7.90
CA PHE A 83 -9.18 -14.70 8.08
C PHE A 83 -9.05 -15.08 9.55
N ILE A 84 -8.60 -14.15 10.41
CA ILE A 84 -8.48 -14.40 11.85
C ILE A 84 -9.86 -14.65 12.49
N ALA A 85 -10.86 -13.83 12.18
CA ALA A 85 -12.22 -14.06 12.67
C ALA A 85 -12.70 -15.47 12.32
N HIS A 86 -12.56 -15.86 11.07
CA HIS A 86 -12.95 -17.20 10.60
C HIS A 86 -12.14 -18.32 11.28
N LEU A 87 -10.85 -18.14 11.48
CA LEU A 87 -9.97 -19.10 12.17
C LEU A 87 -10.41 -19.36 13.60
N TYR A 88 -10.92 -18.34 14.27
CA TYR A 88 -11.42 -18.44 15.66
C TYR A 88 -12.93 -18.73 15.75
N GLY A 89 -13.58 -19.03 14.63
CA GLY A 89 -15.02 -19.36 14.59
C GLY A 89 -15.94 -18.15 14.87
N ILE A 90 -15.46 -16.95 14.58
CA ILE A 90 -16.22 -15.70 14.74
C ILE A 90 -16.81 -15.31 13.39
N ASP A 91 -18.13 -15.35 13.27
CA ASP A 91 -18.85 -14.94 12.07
C ASP A 91 -19.00 -13.41 12.04
N LEU A 92 -18.33 -12.78 11.08
CA LEU A 92 -18.47 -11.35 10.84
C LEU A 92 -19.62 -11.07 9.88
N THR A 93 -20.51 -10.19 10.31
CA THR A 93 -21.59 -9.67 9.44
C THR A 93 -21.03 -8.74 8.36
N PRO A 94 -21.74 -8.55 7.23
CA PRO A 94 -21.34 -7.59 6.20
C PRO A 94 -21.13 -6.16 6.75
N THR A 95 -21.93 -5.76 7.74
CA THR A 95 -21.79 -4.45 8.39
C THR A 95 -20.47 -4.33 9.16
N GLU A 96 -20.10 -5.35 9.92
CA GLU A 96 -18.80 -5.39 10.62
C GLU A 96 -17.62 -5.38 9.66
N LEU A 97 -17.72 -6.11 8.54
CA LEU A 97 -16.69 -6.08 7.49
C LEU A 97 -16.50 -4.68 6.89
N ILE A 98 -17.58 -3.94 6.67
CA ILE A 98 -17.52 -2.55 6.19
C ILE A 98 -16.87 -1.66 7.25
N ILE A 99 -17.26 -1.79 8.52
CA ILE A 99 -16.68 -1.03 9.62
C ILE A 99 -15.19 -1.31 9.73
N ILE A 100 -14.77 -2.59 9.67
CA ILE A 100 -13.38 -3.02 9.67
C ILE A 100 -12.61 -2.37 8.51
N ALA A 101 -13.16 -2.44 7.29
CA ALA A 101 -12.51 -1.89 6.12
C ALA A 101 -12.30 -0.37 6.22
N ILE A 102 -13.30 0.37 6.71
CA ILE A 102 -13.23 1.82 6.93
C ILE A 102 -12.20 2.14 8.03
N ALA A 103 -12.28 1.46 9.18
CA ALA A 103 -11.38 1.68 10.30
C ALA A 103 -9.92 1.41 9.91
N ILE A 104 -9.64 0.29 9.25
CA ILE A 104 -8.31 -0.05 8.75
C ILE A 104 -7.85 0.93 7.66
N GLY A 105 -8.76 1.35 6.79
CA GLY A 105 -8.49 2.37 5.78
C GLY A 105 -7.99 3.67 6.42
N LEU A 106 -8.68 4.16 7.44
CA LEU A 106 -8.29 5.37 8.18
C LEU A 106 -6.97 5.16 8.95
N LEU A 107 -6.81 4.03 9.62
CA LEU A 107 -5.59 3.71 10.35
C LEU A 107 -4.37 3.55 9.42
N SER A 108 -4.58 3.22 8.16
CA SER A 108 -3.48 3.07 7.20
C SER A 108 -2.68 4.36 6.98
N PHE A 109 -3.28 5.53 7.20
CA PHE A 109 -2.59 6.83 7.18
C PHE A 109 -1.56 7.00 8.30
N TYR A 110 -1.74 6.28 9.41
CA TYR A 110 -0.80 6.27 10.53
C TYR A 110 0.24 5.16 10.44
N SER A 111 0.14 4.31 9.41
CA SER A 111 1.05 3.17 9.26
C SER A 111 2.45 3.67 8.90
N PRO A 112 3.46 3.47 9.76
CA PRO A 112 4.82 3.84 9.42
C PRO A 112 5.29 3.03 8.21
N GLY A 113 6.17 3.62 7.38
CA GLY A 113 6.74 2.96 6.20
C GLY A 113 7.83 1.93 6.52
N ILE A 114 7.72 1.27 7.68
CA ILE A 114 8.62 0.24 8.17
C ILE A 114 7.93 -1.14 8.16
N PRO A 115 8.70 -2.24 8.10
CA PRO A 115 8.15 -3.59 8.07
C PRO A 115 7.18 -3.87 9.23
N SER A 116 6.04 -4.50 8.93
CA SER A 116 4.99 -4.94 9.87
C SER A 116 4.38 -3.86 10.79
N GLY A 117 4.83 -2.60 10.69
CA GLY A 117 4.36 -1.52 11.57
C GLY A 117 2.85 -1.28 11.52
N GLY A 118 2.23 -1.53 10.37
CA GLY A 118 0.79 -1.37 10.23
C GLY A 118 -0.07 -2.47 10.87
N LEU A 119 0.47 -3.60 11.31
CA LEU A 119 -0.30 -4.63 12.01
C LEU A 119 -0.51 -4.25 13.48
N LEU A 120 0.47 -3.64 14.12
CA LEU A 120 0.37 -3.25 15.51
C LEU A 120 -0.71 -2.20 15.76
N ILE A 121 -0.94 -1.30 14.80
CA ILE A 121 -2.00 -0.29 14.90
C ILE A 121 -3.42 -0.87 14.75
N MET A 122 -3.57 -2.15 14.39
CA MET A 122 -4.87 -2.81 14.30
C MET A 122 -5.40 -3.28 15.66
N THR A 123 -4.57 -3.32 16.70
CA THR A 123 -4.98 -3.78 18.04
C THR A 123 -6.26 -3.12 18.55
N PRO A 124 -6.47 -1.79 18.47
CA PRO A 124 -7.72 -1.17 18.90
C PRO A 124 -8.95 -1.69 18.15
N VAL A 125 -8.80 -1.99 16.85
CA VAL A 125 -9.90 -2.54 16.03
C VAL A 125 -10.27 -3.94 16.51
N TYR A 126 -9.28 -4.78 16.79
CA TYR A 126 -9.50 -6.14 17.32
C TYR A 126 -10.21 -6.10 18.66
N VAL A 127 -9.72 -5.26 19.59
CA VAL A 127 -10.35 -5.10 20.91
C VAL A 127 -11.79 -4.60 20.79
N SER A 128 -12.07 -3.62 19.95
CA SER A 128 -13.42 -3.04 19.80
C SER A 128 -14.45 -4.02 19.22
N LEU A 129 -13.97 -5.00 18.44
CA LEU A 129 -14.81 -6.01 17.78
C LEU A 129 -14.83 -7.35 18.54
N GLY A 130 -14.18 -7.43 19.70
CA GLY A 130 -14.06 -8.68 20.44
C GLY A 130 -13.25 -9.76 19.72
N LEU A 131 -12.40 -9.38 18.77
CA LEU A 131 -11.53 -10.29 18.06
C LEU A 131 -10.32 -10.66 18.93
N PRO A 132 -9.80 -11.89 18.82
CA PRO A 132 -8.64 -12.31 19.56
C PRO A 132 -7.39 -11.55 19.13
N VAL A 133 -6.81 -10.78 20.05
CA VAL A 133 -5.61 -9.95 19.80
C VAL A 133 -4.41 -10.83 19.43
N GLU A 134 -4.37 -12.07 19.93
CA GLU A 134 -3.38 -13.10 19.60
C GLU A 134 -3.34 -13.41 18.10
N GLY A 135 -4.47 -13.23 17.40
CA GLY A 135 -4.57 -13.35 15.95
C GLY A 135 -3.67 -12.39 15.20
N ILE A 136 -3.36 -11.22 15.78
CA ILE A 136 -2.40 -10.28 15.20
C ILE A 136 -1.00 -10.92 15.15
N GLY A 137 -0.64 -11.73 16.15
CA GLY A 137 0.62 -12.49 16.15
C GLY A 137 0.73 -13.46 14.96
N ILE A 138 -0.38 -14.11 14.59
CA ILE A 138 -0.44 -14.98 13.41
C ILE A 138 -0.23 -14.15 12.14
N LEU A 139 -0.90 -13.00 12.03
CA LEU A 139 -0.72 -12.10 10.89
C LEU A 139 0.72 -11.58 10.78
N ILE A 140 1.36 -11.23 11.89
CA ILE A 140 2.78 -10.81 11.92
C ILE A 140 3.68 -11.93 11.40
N ALA A 141 3.42 -13.17 11.75
CA ALA A 141 4.22 -14.31 11.30
C ALA A 141 4.20 -14.49 9.77
N ILE A 142 3.06 -14.24 9.12
CA ILE A 142 2.92 -14.34 7.66
C ILE A 142 3.24 -13.03 6.93
N ASP A 143 3.27 -11.91 7.64
CA ASP A 143 3.47 -10.57 7.10
C ASP A 143 4.83 -10.42 6.41
N LEU A 144 5.81 -11.25 6.79
CA LEU A 144 7.13 -11.26 6.14
C LEU A 144 7.00 -11.36 4.61
N VAL A 145 6.15 -12.24 4.13
CA VAL A 145 5.93 -12.46 2.69
C VAL A 145 4.88 -11.50 2.15
N VAL A 146 3.79 -11.30 2.88
CA VAL A 146 2.68 -10.44 2.45
C VAL A 146 3.15 -9.00 2.26
N ASP A 147 3.93 -8.46 3.21
CA ASP A 147 4.42 -7.07 3.20
C ASP A 147 5.38 -6.78 2.03
N MET A 148 6.10 -7.79 1.51
CA MET A 148 6.89 -7.64 0.28
C MET A 148 6.01 -7.21 -0.90
N PHE A 149 4.88 -7.91 -1.11
CA PHE A 149 3.94 -7.61 -2.19
C PHE A 149 3.15 -6.34 -1.94
N LEU A 150 2.77 -6.06 -0.69
CA LEU A 150 2.08 -4.82 -0.32
C LEU A 150 2.97 -3.61 -0.56
N THR A 151 4.22 -3.67 -0.17
CA THR A 151 5.17 -2.56 -0.37
C THR A 151 5.43 -2.34 -1.85
N MET A 152 5.63 -3.42 -2.62
CA MET A 152 5.76 -3.34 -4.07
C MET A 152 4.54 -2.65 -4.71
N ALA A 153 3.32 -3.01 -4.31
CA ALA A 153 2.10 -2.40 -4.81
C ALA A 153 1.97 -0.92 -4.38
N ASN A 154 2.31 -0.61 -3.12
CA ASN A 154 2.26 0.76 -2.61
C ASN A 154 3.23 1.69 -3.34
N VAL A 155 4.49 1.28 -3.53
CA VAL A 155 5.47 2.13 -4.22
C VAL A 155 5.13 2.31 -5.70
N THR A 156 4.53 1.30 -6.34
CA THR A 156 3.99 1.43 -7.70
C THR A 156 2.86 2.46 -7.75
N ALA A 157 1.94 2.42 -6.79
CA ALA A 157 0.85 3.37 -6.69
C ALA A 157 1.34 4.80 -6.42
N ASN A 158 2.41 4.97 -5.63
CA ASN A 158 3.00 6.29 -5.38
C ASN A 158 3.53 6.94 -6.66
N VAL A 159 4.25 6.17 -7.51
CA VAL A 159 4.72 6.67 -8.81
C VAL A 159 3.54 6.91 -9.76
N ALA A 160 2.56 6.00 -9.80
CA ALA A 160 1.34 6.19 -10.60
C ALA A 160 0.59 7.45 -10.21
N SER A 161 0.40 7.71 -8.92
CA SER A 161 -0.27 8.92 -8.42
C SER A 161 0.46 10.19 -8.85
N SER A 162 1.81 10.19 -8.78
CA SER A 162 2.61 11.31 -9.24
C SER A 162 2.43 11.58 -10.75
N ALA A 163 2.39 10.51 -11.57
CA ALA A 163 2.16 10.61 -13.01
C ALA A 163 0.75 11.13 -13.34
N LEU A 164 -0.27 10.66 -12.62
CA LEU A 164 -1.66 11.08 -12.82
C LEU A 164 -1.86 12.55 -12.43
N ILE A 165 -1.29 12.98 -11.29
CA ILE A 165 -1.37 14.38 -10.84
C ILE A 165 -0.65 15.30 -11.83
N ALA A 166 0.51 14.90 -12.37
CA ALA A 166 1.23 15.66 -13.37
C ALA A 166 0.44 15.90 -14.66
N LYS A 167 -0.51 15.02 -14.98
CA LYS A 167 -1.35 15.17 -16.19
C LYS A 167 -2.48 16.18 -16.01
N ILE A 168 -2.93 16.40 -14.77
CA ILE A 168 -4.09 17.27 -14.46
C ILE A 168 -3.66 18.75 -14.40
N GLN A 169 -2.39 19.02 -14.20
CA GLN A 169 -1.80 20.37 -14.20
C GLN A 169 -1.28 20.79 -15.56
#